data_d372537f5f1b4f9d39e31b7c7f92e742
#
_entry.id   d372537f5f1b4f9d39e31b7c7f92e742
#
_cell.length_a   1.000
_cell.length_b   1.000
_cell.length_c   1.000
_cell.angle_alpha   90.00
_cell.angle_beta   90.00
_cell.angle_gamma   90.00
#
_symmetry.space_group_name_H-M   'P 1'
#
loop_
_entity.id
_entity.type
_entity.pdbx_description
1 polymer ?
#
loop_
_entity_poly.entity_id
_entity_poly.type
_entity_poly.pdbx_seq_one_letter_code
_entity_poly.pdbx_strand_id
1 'polypeptide(L)'
;MTRPPKYGTIARLAKALPGVHETFYNGPWFKVGKKGFALYWQSTESWIFKLPQDQQMMLFDARPETFAPMRSGRILWSYVEVENLSTAELRDFLTSAWRTVAPKNLQSDLRMKGN
;
A
#
# COMPACT_ATOMS: atom_id res chain seq x y z
N MET A 1 -16.63 -16.24 0.23
CA MET A 1 -15.98 -14.96 0.43
C MET A 1 -15.04 -14.67 -0.74
N THR A 2 -15.20 -13.51 -1.37
CA THR A 2 -14.43 -13.16 -2.56
C THR A 2 -13.08 -12.61 -2.14
N ARG A 3 -12.01 -13.02 -2.84
CA ARG A 3 -10.69 -12.45 -2.60
C ARG A 3 -10.66 -10.99 -3.04
N PRO A 4 -9.91 -10.14 -2.34
CA PRO A 4 -9.71 -8.76 -2.81
C PRO A 4 -9.11 -8.75 -4.22
N PRO A 5 -9.46 -7.75 -5.05
CA PRO A 5 -8.89 -7.64 -6.39
C PRO A 5 -7.35 -7.65 -6.34
N LYS A 6 -6.76 -8.45 -7.21
CA LYS A 6 -5.29 -8.60 -7.34
C LYS A 6 -4.59 -8.97 -6.03
N TYR A 7 -5.29 -9.65 -5.13
CA TYR A 7 -4.73 -10.00 -3.82
C TYR A 7 -3.40 -10.76 -3.96
N GLY A 8 -3.35 -11.79 -4.80
CA GLY A 8 -2.14 -12.60 -4.94
C GLY A 8 -0.93 -11.78 -5.36
N THR A 9 -1.11 -10.89 -6.33
CA THR A 9 -0.04 -10.01 -6.82
C THR A 9 0.39 -9.03 -5.74
N ILE A 10 -0.59 -8.38 -5.09
CA ILE A 10 -0.30 -7.40 -4.04
C ILE A 10 0.41 -8.05 -2.86
N ALA A 11 -0.07 -9.22 -2.42
CA ALA A 11 0.55 -9.94 -1.31
C ALA A 11 2.00 -10.34 -1.62
N ARG A 12 2.24 -10.83 -2.83
CA ARG A 12 3.58 -11.22 -3.26
C ARG A 12 4.52 -10.02 -3.27
N LEU A 13 4.08 -8.91 -3.87
CA LEU A 13 4.89 -7.70 -3.95
C LEU A 13 5.15 -7.09 -2.57
N ALA A 14 4.11 -7.02 -1.73
CA ALA A 14 4.24 -6.43 -0.39
C ALA A 14 5.16 -7.28 0.50
N LYS A 15 4.98 -8.59 0.50
CA LYS A 15 5.76 -9.48 1.36
C LYS A 15 7.20 -9.65 0.89
N ALA A 16 7.51 -9.23 -0.33
CA ALA A 16 8.89 -9.19 -0.81
C ALA A 16 9.68 -8.01 -0.23
N LEU A 17 8.99 -7.01 0.32
CA LEU A 17 9.65 -5.87 0.94
C LEU A 17 10.17 -6.23 2.33
N PRO A 18 11.34 -5.68 2.75
CA PRO A 18 11.94 -6.05 4.03
C PRO A 18 11.03 -5.81 5.23
N GLY A 19 10.96 -6.80 6.12
CA GLY A 19 10.26 -6.70 7.40
C GLY A 19 8.75 -6.77 7.32
N VAL A 20 8.18 -7.03 6.15
CA VAL A 20 6.73 -7.04 5.97
C VAL A 20 6.12 -8.36 6.42
N HIS A 21 5.03 -8.25 7.16
CA HIS A 21 4.19 -9.39 7.51
C HIS A 21 2.73 -9.02 7.27
N GLU A 22 1.90 -10.04 7.18
CA GLU A 22 0.47 -9.88 6.91
C GLU A 22 -0.35 -10.24 8.13
N THR A 23 -1.34 -9.41 8.47
CA THR A 23 -2.34 -9.71 9.47
C THR A 23 -3.73 -9.58 8.85
N PHE A 24 -4.76 -10.01 9.55
CA PHE A 24 -6.12 -9.96 9.03
C PHE A 24 -7.02 -9.28 10.06
N TYR A 25 -7.63 -8.17 9.65
CA TYR A 25 -8.64 -7.48 10.43
C TYR A 25 -9.55 -6.76 9.44
N ASN A 26 -10.74 -7.32 9.21
CA ASN A 26 -11.68 -6.84 8.20
C ASN A 26 -11.02 -6.83 6.80
N GLY A 27 -10.13 -7.79 6.56
CA GLY A 27 -9.36 -7.95 5.34
C GLY A 27 -7.87 -8.03 5.62
N PRO A 28 -7.07 -8.31 4.58
CA PRO A 28 -5.61 -8.40 4.75
C PRO A 28 -4.97 -7.03 4.99
N TRP A 29 -4.00 -7.00 5.90
CA TRP A 29 -3.21 -5.82 6.24
C TRP A 29 -1.74 -6.17 6.13
N PHE A 30 -0.98 -5.37 5.39
CA PHE A 30 0.47 -5.52 5.29
C PHE A 30 1.13 -4.48 6.18
N LYS A 31 2.03 -4.95 7.06
CA LYS A 31 2.62 -4.14 8.13
C LYS A 31 4.12 -4.32 8.22
N VAL A 32 4.78 -3.28 8.74
CA VAL A 32 6.14 -3.39 9.25
C VAL A 32 6.04 -3.12 10.74
N GLY A 33 6.35 -4.13 11.57
CA GLY A 33 6.09 -4.02 13.00
C GLY A 33 4.60 -3.86 13.27
N LYS A 34 4.23 -2.78 13.93
CA LYS A 34 2.83 -2.48 14.24
C LYS A 34 2.19 -1.51 13.25
N LYS A 35 2.96 -1.03 12.28
CA LYS A 35 2.49 0.01 11.37
C LYS A 35 2.06 -0.56 10.04
N GLY A 36 0.77 -0.40 9.70
CA GLY A 36 0.23 -0.81 8.40
C GLY A 36 0.54 0.21 7.33
N PHE A 37 0.73 -0.26 6.10
CA PHE A 37 0.97 0.63 4.96
C PHE A 37 0.08 0.31 3.76
N ALA A 38 -0.48 -0.88 3.70
CA ALA A 38 -1.42 -1.28 2.66
C ALA A 38 -2.40 -2.27 3.25
N LEU A 39 -3.69 -2.03 3.03
CA LEU A 39 -4.72 -2.90 3.57
C LEU A 39 -5.93 -2.94 2.64
N TYR A 40 -6.68 -4.01 2.75
CA TYR A 40 -7.98 -4.12 2.11
C TYR A 40 -9.05 -4.03 3.19
N TRP A 41 -9.98 -3.09 3.03
CA TRP A 41 -11.08 -2.92 3.98
C TRP A 41 -12.33 -3.53 3.39
N GLN A 42 -12.74 -4.64 3.95
CA GLN A 42 -13.84 -5.43 3.39
C GLN A 42 -15.18 -4.69 3.43
N SER A 43 -15.39 -3.87 4.46
CA SER A 43 -16.64 -3.12 4.60
C SER A 43 -16.88 -2.16 3.44
N THR A 44 -15.83 -1.60 2.86
CA THR A 44 -15.90 -0.70 1.71
C THR A 44 -15.43 -1.35 0.43
N GLU A 45 -14.98 -2.59 0.51
CA GLU A 45 -14.42 -3.35 -0.61
C GLU A 45 -13.35 -2.56 -1.35
N SER A 46 -12.44 -1.96 -0.58
CA SER A 46 -11.43 -1.05 -1.12
C SER A 46 -10.03 -1.35 -0.61
N TRP A 47 -9.04 -1.29 -1.51
CA TRP A 47 -7.65 -1.22 -1.12
C TRP A 47 -7.33 0.19 -0.64
N ILE A 48 -6.52 0.29 0.40
CA ILE A 48 -6.13 1.57 1.00
C ILE A 48 -4.62 1.52 1.21
N PHE A 49 -3.89 2.51 0.65
CA PHE A 49 -2.44 2.59 0.75
C PHE A 49 -2.04 3.86 1.49
N LYS A 50 -1.02 3.74 2.34
CA LYS A 50 -0.46 4.90 3.04
C LYS A 50 0.71 5.45 2.23
N LEU A 51 0.40 6.24 1.23
CA LEU A 51 1.42 6.85 0.37
C LEU A 51 1.95 8.14 1.03
N PRO A 52 3.15 8.59 0.63
CA PRO A 52 3.63 9.90 1.07
C PRO A 52 2.61 10.99 0.74
N GLN A 53 2.46 11.98 1.62
CA GLN A 53 1.42 12.98 1.48
C GLN A 53 1.51 13.76 0.17
N ASP A 54 2.72 14.17 -0.21
CA ASP A 54 2.93 14.89 -1.47
C ASP A 54 2.48 14.07 -2.67
N GLN A 55 2.81 12.80 -2.65
CA GLN A 55 2.45 11.89 -3.73
C GLN A 55 0.94 11.71 -3.80
N GLN A 56 0.27 11.59 -2.63
CA GLN A 56 -1.18 11.46 -2.59
C GLN A 56 -1.87 12.67 -3.20
N MET A 57 -1.45 13.87 -2.83
CA MET A 57 -2.05 15.10 -3.34
C MET A 57 -1.93 15.18 -4.85
N MET A 58 -0.76 14.85 -5.39
CA MET A 58 -0.53 14.83 -6.82
C MET A 58 -1.42 13.81 -7.53
N LEU A 59 -1.54 12.60 -6.94
CA LEU A 59 -2.33 11.51 -7.54
C LEU A 59 -3.83 11.79 -7.52
N PHE A 60 -4.35 12.43 -6.46
CA PHE A 60 -5.76 12.78 -6.41
C PHE A 60 -6.13 13.72 -7.55
N ASP A 61 -5.22 14.60 -7.93
CA ASP A 61 -5.43 15.55 -9.00
C ASP A 61 -5.19 14.91 -10.39
N ALA A 62 -4.10 14.15 -10.52
CA ALA A 62 -3.68 13.61 -11.80
C ALA A 62 -4.44 12.34 -12.20
N ARG A 63 -4.82 11.51 -11.22
CA ARG A 63 -5.45 10.20 -11.47
C ARG A 63 -6.64 9.98 -10.54
N PRO A 64 -7.67 10.81 -10.60
CA PRO A 64 -8.82 10.70 -9.69
C PRO A 64 -9.64 9.43 -9.88
N GLU A 65 -9.56 8.79 -11.05
CA GLU A 65 -10.23 7.51 -11.31
C GLU A 65 -9.56 6.34 -10.59
N THR A 66 -8.33 6.54 -10.12
CA THR A 66 -7.54 5.48 -9.47
C THR A 66 -7.30 5.75 -7.98
N PHE A 67 -7.12 7.03 -7.62
CA PHE A 67 -6.76 7.42 -6.25
C PHE A 67 -7.77 8.42 -5.72
N ALA A 68 -8.32 8.11 -4.52
CA ALA A 68 -9.25 9.00 -3.84
C ALA A 68 -8.84 9.13 -2.37
N PRO A 69 -9.06 10.31 -1.75
CA PRO A 69 -8.64 10.51 -0.36
C PRO A 69 -9.48 9.67 0.60
N MET A 70 -8.78 9.05 1.56
CA MET A 70 -9.40 8.37 2.69
C MET A 70 -8.86 9.03 3.95
N ARG A 71 -9.72 9.74 4.67
CA ARG A 71 -9.32 10.44 5.88
C ARG A 71 -9.78 9.68 7.11
N SER A 72 -8.87 9.56 8.07
CA SER A 72 -9.17 9.01 9.39
C SER A 72 -8.55 9.97 10.40
N GLY A 73 -9.37 10.90 10.92
CA GLY A 73 -8.87 11.97 11.76
C GLY A 73 -7.92 12.86 10.99
N ARG A 74 -6.67 12.95 11.45
CA ARG A 74 -5.63 13.76 10.79
C ARG A 74 -4.84 12.98 9.75
N ILE A 75 -5.10 11.67 9.66
CA ILE A 75 -4.33 10.79 8.77
C ILE A 75 -5.00 10.77 7.41
N LEU A 76 -4.19 10.97 6.37
CA LEU A 76 -4.62 10.91 4.99
C LEU A 76 -3.99 9.68 4.34
N TRP A 77 -4.86 8.78 3.89
CA TRP A 77 -4.48 7.60 3.12
C TRP A 77 -5.16 7.70 1.76
N SER A 78 -4.89 6.76 0.88
CA SER A 78 -5.51 6.75 -0.44
C SER A 78 -6.31 5.47 -0.64
N TYR A 79 -7.58 5.61 -1.05
CA TYR A 79 -8.28 4.51 -1.71
C TYR A 79 -7.61 4.30 -3.06
N VAL A 80 -7.38 3.05 -3.42
CA VAL A 80 -6.65 2.71 -4.65
C VAL A 80 -7.48 1.73 -5.47
N GLU A 81 -7.83 2.13 -6.69
CA GLU A 81 -8.48 1.23 -7.64
C GLU A 81 -7.38 0.43 -8.35
N VAL A 82 -7.04 -0.72 -7.76
CA VAL A 82 -5.88 -1.50 -8.18
C VAL A 82 -6.05 -2.12 -9.57
N GLU A 83 -7.29 -2.26 -10.04
CA GLU A 83 -7.53 -2.76 -11.38
C GLU A 83 -7.01 -1.82 -12.47
N ASN A 84 -6.83 -0.54 -12.13
CA ASN A 84 -6.29 0.46 -13.04
C ASN A 84 -4.76 0.49 -13.06
N LEU A 85 -4.11 -0.37 -12.28
CA LEU A 85 -2.65 -0.35 -12.12
C LEU A 85 -2.02 -1.59 -12.71
N SER A 86 -0.87 -1.39 -13.39
CA SER A 86 -0.05 -2.50 -13.84
C SER A 86 0.71 -3.12 -12.65
N THR A 87 1.29 -4.28 -12.85
CA THR A 87 2.11 -4.93 -11.81
C THR A 87 3.30 -4.03 -11.43
N ALA A 88 3.92 -3.38 -12.42
CA ALA A 88 5.03 -2.46 -12.16
C ALA A 88 4.58 -1.27 -11.32
N GLU A 89 3.42 -0.70 -11.62
CA GLU A 89 2.87 0.41 -10.83
C GLU A 89 2.52 -0.04 -9.42
N LEU A 90 1.92 -1.21 -9.27
CA LEU A 90 1.62 -1.76 -7.94
C LEU A 90 2.89 -1.92 -7.11
N ARG A 91 3.97 -2.42 -7.72
CA ARG A 91 5.26 -2.55 -7.04
C ARG A 91 5.75 -1.18 -6.56
N ASP A 92 5.70 -0.19 -7.43
CA ASP A 92 6.18 1.16 -7.10
C ASP A 92 5.36 1.79 -5.99
N PHE A 93 4.04 1.71 -6.07
CA PHE A 93 3.17 2.29 -5.04
C PHE A 93 3.25 1.55 -3.71
N LEU A 94 3.36 0.22 -3.73
CA LEU A 94 3.56 -0.53 -2.50
C LEU A 94 4.89 -0.20 -1.84
N THR A 95 5.95 -0.03 -2.65
CA THR A 95 7.26 0.38 -2.14
C THR A 95 7.19 1.77 -1.52
N SER A 96 6.51 2.72 -2.19
CA SER A 96 6.33 4.07 -1.66
C SER A 96 5.58 4.05 -0.33
N ALA A 97 4.51 3.26 -0.25
CA ALA A 97 3.74 3.12 0.98
C ALA A 97 4.59 2.51 2.10
N TRP A 98 5.32 1.45 1.78
CA TRP A 98 6.22 0.78 2.73
C TRP A 98 7.25 1.77 3.30
N ARG A 99 7.78 2.66 2.46
CA ARG A 99 8.78 3.64 2.91
C ARG A 99 8.23 4.60 3.97
N THR A 100 6.93 4.80 4.03
CA THR A 100 6.34 5.68 5.05
C THR A 100 6.40 5.07 6.45
N VAL A 101 6.55 3.76 6.56
CA VAL A 101 6.54 3.05 7.85
C VAL A 101 7.81 2.26 8.14
N ALA A 102 8.64 1.99 7.14
CA ALA A 102 9.84 1.18 7.31
C ALA A 102 10.97 1.97 7.95
N PRO A 103 11.65 1.42 8.98
CA PRO A 103 12.85 2.08 9.52
C PRO A 103 13.96 2.17 8.49
N LYS A 104 14.88 3.09 8.69
CA LYS A 104 15.97 3.34 7.74
C LYS A 104 16.84 2.11 7.47
N ASN A 105 17.07 1.27 8.47
CA ASN A 105 17.88 0.07 8.28
C ASN A 105 17.21 -0.91 7.31
N LEU A 106 15.88 -1.02 7.35
CA LEU A 106 15.16 -1.86 6.41
C LEU A 106 15.15 -1.26 5.01
N GLN A 107 15.08 0.06 4.91
CA GLN A 107 15.17 0.73 3.61
C GLN A 107 16.54 0.53 2.96
N SER A 108 17.60 0.51 3.77
CA SER A 108 18.95 0.19 3.29
C SER A 108 19.03 -1.26 2.77
N ASP A 109 18.35 -2.19 3.44
CA ASP A 109 18.29 -3.58 3.00
C ASP A 109 17.67 -3.69 1.60
N LEU A 110 16.59 -2.96 1.35
CA LEU A 110 15.96 -2.94 0.04
C LEU A 110 16.92 -2.41 -1.02
N ARG A 111 17.63 -1.32 -0.72
CA ARG A 111 18.59 -0.69 -1.63
C ARG A 111 19.71 -1.66 -1.99
N MET A 112 20.22 -2.40 -1.03
CA MET A 112 21.28 -3.39 -1.26
C MET A 112 20.78 -4.55 -2.11
N LYS A 113 19.55 -4.98 -1.91
CA LYS A 113 18.97 -6.08 -2.69
C LYS A 113 18.59 -5.66 -4.10
N GLY A 114 18.34 -4.38 -4.31
CA GLY A 114 17.92 -3.85 -5.60
C GLY A 114 19.04 -3.67 -6.61
N ASN A 115 20.28 -3.90 -6.20
CA ASN A 115 21.43 -3.74 -7.08
C ASN A 115 21.79 -5.05 -7.79
#